data_807927dbd229b632b72060b1b16cf4f6
#
_entry.id   807927dbd229b632b72060b1b16cf4f6
#
_cell.length_a   1.000
_cell.length_b   1.000
_cell.length_c   1.000
_cell.angle_alpha   90.00
_cell.angle_beta   90.00
_cell.angle_gamma   90.00
#
_symmetry.space_group_name_H-M   'P 1'
#
loop_
_entity.id
_entity.type
_entity.pdbx_description
1 polymer ?
#
loop_
_entity_poly.entity_id
_entity_poly.type
_entity_poly.pdbx_seq_one_letter_code
_entity_poly.pdbx_strand_id
1 'polypeptide(L)'
;MQAVQGTRQEIIARQVFLLDEYKRYVEVDLIFDSTDDFLYRQKGQIKLDNTIIEEFLPILVTTALADQLLGYDLSFGPTTCFSGIRFESGVMSKRPGGGMRLREKDHDFAISRHLFIQASHHPDFQESVTAETHIAYVAAECKTNLDKTMFQEAAATALDVKTTIPGAAYYLLCEWLDMTPISTSTTAIDEIIILRKAKRLPSNVRRQFSTAAGRQQNRDAFTNYLKAHPFSAETFSRFLDYVHKLVGDNTEGDVLRRGYF
;
A
#
# COMPACT_ATOMS: atom_id res chain seq x y z
N MET A 1 -5.96 12.86 -17.50
CA MET A 1 -6.93 13.28 -16.46
C MET A 1 -6.88 14.80 -16.36
N GLN A 2 -8.02 15.50 -16.42
CA GLN A 2 -8.04 16.93 -16.08
C GLN A 2 -7.68 17.06 -14.59
N ALA A 3 -6.76 17.98 -14.25
CA ALA A 3 -6.40 18.26 -12.87
C ALA A 3 -7.67 18.65 -12.09
N VAL A 4 -7.98 17.90 -11.05
CA VAL A 4 -9.10 18.24 -10.15
C VAL A 4 -8.67 19.47 -9.38
N GLN A 5 -9.29 20.61 -9.66
CA GLN A 5 -9.06 21.86 -8.92
C GLN A 5 -10.03 21.93 -7.73
N GLY A 6 -9.57 22.44 -6.60
CA GLY A 6 -10.39 22.58 -5.41
C GLY A 6 -9.56 22.48 -4.13
N THR A 7 -10.24 22.54 -3.00
CA THR A 7 -9.63 22.24 -1.70
C THR A 7 -9.18 20.78 -1.63
N ARG A 8 -8.21 20.47 -0.77
CA ARG A 8 -7.75 19.09 -0.55
C ARG A 8 -8.92 18.12 -0.32
N GLN A 9 -9.92 18.50 0.46
CA GLN A 9 -11.09 17.68 0.76
C GLN A 9 -11.95 17.42 -0.48
N GLU A 10 -12.18 18.43 -1.32
CA GLU A 10 -12.92 18.28 -2.57
C GLU A 10 -12.17 17.38 -3.56
N ILE A 11 -10.85 17.52 -3.64
CA ILE A 11 -10.00 16.66 -4.47
C ILE A 11 -10.13 15.21 -4.04
N ILE A 12 -9.97 14.93 -2.73
CA ILE A 12 -10.10 13.58 -2.17
C ILE A 12 -11.49 13.01 -2.44
N ALA A 13 -12.54 13.76 -2.12
CA ALA A 13 -13.91 13.30 -2.31
C ALA A 13 -14.20 12.94 -3.77
N ARG A 14 -13.75 13.78 -4.70
CA ARG A 14 -13.94 13.55 -6.14
C ARG A 14 -13.16 12.33 -6.63
N GLN A 15 -11.91 12.18 -6.23
CA GLN A 15 -11.08 11.05 -6.64
C GLN A 15 -11.60 9.73 -6.06
N VAL A 16 -11.99 9.71 -4.80
CA VAL A 16 -12.56 8.51 -4.16
C VAL A 16 -13.91 8.12 -4.79
N PHE A 17 -14.74 9.10 -5.16
CA PHE A 17 -15.95 8.84 -5.92
C PHE A 17 -15.65 8.16 -7.27
N LEU A 18 -14.66 8.67 -8.02
CA LEU A 18 -14.26 8.06 -9.29
C LEU A 18 -13.65 6.67 -9.12
N LEU A 19 -12.88 6.46 -8.05
CA LEU A 19 -12.38 5.13 -7.67
C LEU A 19 -13.54 4.16 -7.44
N ASP A 20 -14.57 4.57 -6.67
CA ASP A 20 -15.73 3.72 -6.36
C ASP A 20 -16.51 3.35 -7.62
N GLU A 21 -16.74 4.32 -8.51
CA GLU A 21 -17.41 4.08 -9.80
C GLU A 21 -16.62 3.10 -10.66
N TYR A 22 -15.29 3.32 -10.80
CA TYR A 22 -14.44 2.45 -11.61
C TYR A 22 -14.33 1.04 -11.01
N LYS A 23 -14.11 0.94 -9.70
CA LYS A 23 -14.01 -0.34 -9.01
C LYS A 23 -15.31 -1.13 -9.12
N ARG A 24 -16.46 -0.47 -8.96
CA ARG A 24 -17.77 -1.09 -9.13
C ARG A 24 -18.00 -1.60 -10.55
N TYR A 25 -17.61 -0.82 -11.57
CA TYR A 25 -17.67 -1.27 -12.95
C TYR A 25 -16.84 -2.54 -13.17
N VAL A 26 -15.60 -2.58 -12.69
CA VAL A 26 -14.75 -3.77 -12.80
C VAL A 26 -15.35 -4.96 -12.05
N GLU A 27 -15.80 -4.75 -10.81
CA GLU A 27 -16.32 -5.83 -9.98
C GLU A 27 -17.67 -6.39 -10.47
N VAL A 28 -18.58 -5.53 -10.91
CA VAL A 28 -19.93 -5.93 -11.34
C VAL A 28 -19.95 -6.27 -12.82
N ASP A 29 -19.66 -5.27 -13.67
CA ASP A 29 -19.94 -5.40 -15.09
C ASP A 29 -18.90 -6.26 -15.82
N LEU A 30 -17.64 -6.28 -15.38
CA LEU A 30 -16.60 -7.11 -15.99
C LEU A 30 -16.45 -8.48 -15.32
N ILE A 31 -16.45 -8.55 -13.98
CA ILE A 31 -16.14 -9.79 -13.26
C ILE A 31 -17.41 -10.55 -12.89
N PHE A 32 -18.38 -9.89 -12.23
CA PHE A 32 -19.56 -10.55 -11.69
C PHE A 32 -20.53 -10.99 -12.81
N ASP A 33 -20.72 -10.15 -13.82
CA ASP A 33 -21.57 -10.42 -14.97
C ASP A 33 -20.92 -11.35 -16.02
N SER A 34 -19.63 -11.68 -15.83
CA SER A 34 -18.94 -12.63 -16.72
C SER A 34 -19.64 -13.99 -16.72
N THR A 35 -19.82 -14.57 -17.91
CA THR A 35 -20.28 -15.96 -18.05
C THR A 35 -19.17 -16.97 -17.72
N ASP A 36 -17.93 -16.53 -17.59
CA ASP A 36 -16.79 -17.35 -17.24
C ASP A 36 -16.62 -17.43 -15.71
N ASP A 37 -16.86 -18.62 -15.16
CA ASP A 37 -16.68 -18.88 -13.73
C ASP A 37 -15.21 -18.81 -13.30
N PHE A 38 -14.25 -19.05 -14.19
CA PHE A 38 -12.83 -18.96 -13.92
C PHE A 38 -12.46 -17.52 -13.58
N LEU A 39 -12.92 -16.54 -14.36
CA LEU A 39 -12.62 -15.13 -14.14
C LEU A 39 -13.04 -14.69 -12.73
N TYR A 40 -14.27 -15.00 -12.33
CA TYR A 40 -14.76 -14.67 -10.99
C TYR A 40 -13.97 -15.37 -9.88
N ARG A 41 -13.64 -16.66 -10.06
CA ARG A 41 -12.93 -17.44 -9.03
C ARG A 41 -11.46 -17.04 -8.90
N GLN A 42 -10.83 -16.60 -9.99
CA GLN A 42 -9.39 -16.30 -10.05
C GLN A 42 -9.07 -14.81 -10.01
N LYS A 43 -10.06 -13.91 -9.90
CA LYS A 43 -9.87 -12.46 -9.94
C LYS A 43 -8.76 -11.94 -9.00
N GLY A 44 -8.63 -12.50 -7.82
CA GLY A 44 -7.58 -12.16 -6.86
C GLY A 44 -6.21 -12.69 -7.28
N GLN A 45 -6.15 -13.91 -7.84
CA GLN A 45 -4.91 -14.54 -8.30
C GLN A 45 -4.28 -13.78 -9.49
N ILE A 46 -5.13 -13.33 -10.41
CA ILE A 46 -4.70 -12.55 -11.58
C ILE A 46 -4.63 -11.04 -11.28
N LYS A 47 -4.76 -10.65 -10.04
CA LYS A 47 -4.69 -9.27 -9.55
C LYS A 47 -5.64 -8.29 -10.28
N LEU A 48 -6.77 -8.76 -10.81
CA LEU A 48 -7.68 -7.95 -11.64
C LEU A 48 -8.39 -6.85 -10.84
N ASP A 49 -8.72 -7.10 -9.58
CA ASP A 49 -9.42 -6.16 -8.72
C ASP A 49 -8.57 -5.60 -7.57
N ASN A 50 -7.43 -6.19 -7.26
CA ASN A 50 -6.55 -5.78 -6.17
C ASN A 50 -5.70 -4.56 -6.54
N THR A 51 -5.13 -4.56 -7.76
CA THR A 51 -4.21 -3.50 -8.22
C THR A 51 -4.87 -2.14 -8.40
N ILE A 52 -6.19 -2.06 -8.47
CA ILE A 52 -6.89 -0.79 -8.66
C ILE A 52 -6.58 0.20 -7.53
N ILE A 53 -6.49 -0.27 -6.28
CA ILE A 53 -6.13 0.59 -5.14
C ILE A 53 -4.65 0.92 -5.19
N GLU A 54 -3.78 -0.04 -5.52
CA GLU A 54 -2.34 0.14 -5.67
C GLU A 54 -2.01 1.26 -6.68
N GLU A 55 -2.72 1.26 -7.83
CA GLU A 55 -2.55 2.27 -8.89
C GLU A 55 -3.22 3.61 -8.57
N PHE A 56 -4.26 3.60 -7.73
CA PHE A 56 -4.96 4.82 -7.33
C PHE A 56 -4.16 5.64 -6.31
N LEU A 57 -3.47 5.00 -5.37
CA LEU A 57 -2.75 5.70 -4.29
C LEU A 57 -1.72 6.71 -4.77
N PRO A 58 -0.86 6.43 -5.78
CA PRO A 58 0.05 7.42 -6.33
C PRO A 58 -0.67 8.68 -6.85
N ILE A 59 -1.78 8.48 -7.55
CA ILE A 59 -2.58 9.59 -8.09
C ILE A 59 -3.18 10.42 -6.96
N LEU A 60 -3.74 9.77 -5.96
CA LEU A 60 -4.32 10.42 -4.80
C LEU A 60 -3.27 11.25 -4.03
N VAL A 61 -2.14 10.64 -3.70
CA VAL A 61 -1.08 11.29 -2.92
C VAL A 61 -0.49 12.47 -3.68
N THR A 62 -0.09 12.29 -4.93
CA THR A 62 0.55 13.34 -5.74
C THR A 62 -0.41 14.50 -6.07
N THR A 63 -1.72 14.26 -6.12
CA THR A 63 -2.69 15.31 -6.37
C THR A 63 -3.10 16.04 -5.08
N ALA A 64 -3.36 15.30 -4.00
CA ALA A 64 -3.86 15.88 -2.77
C ALA A 64 -2.77 16.54 -1.90
N LEU A 65 -1.50 16.18 -2.12
CA LEU A 65 -0.34 16.71 -1.38
C LEU A 65 0.68 17.39 -2.32
N ALA A 66 0.27 17.79 -3.52
CA ALA A 66 1.16 18.35 -4.56
C ALA A 66 2.10 19.44 -4.03
N ASP A 67 1.53 20.44 -3.34
CA ASP A 67 2.28 21.62 -2.84
C ASP A 67 3.34 21.24 -1.79
N GLN A 68 3.11 20.14 -1.04
CA GLN A 68 4.00 19.70 0.04
C GLN A 68 5.10 18.78 -0.44
N LEU A 69 4.88 18.13 -1.58
CA LEU A 69 5.83 17.20 -2.18
C LEU A 69 6.74 17.88 -3.20
N LEU A 70 6.45 19.15 -3.52
CA LEU A 70 7.19 19.93 -4.50
C LEU A 70 8.63 20.14 -4.01
N GLY A 71 9.60 19.78 -4.85
CA GLY A 71 11.04 19.96 -4.53
C GLY A 71 11.71 18.79 -3.82
N TYR A 72 10.95 17.76 -3.44
CA TYR A 72 11.53 16.52 -2.92
C TYR A 72 11.71 15.50 -4.05
N ASP A 73 12.87 14.86 -4.08
CA ASP A 73 13.16 13.74 -4.99
C ASP A 73 12.56 12.45 -4.40
N LEU A 74 11.25 12.30 -4.59
CA LEU A 74 10.46 11.18 -4.07
C LEU A 74 9.81 10.40 -5.21
N SER A 75 9.77 9.08 -5.05
CA SER A 75 9.03 8.16 -5.88
C SER A 75 7.76 7.71 -5.17
N PHE A 76 6.66 7.55 -5.92
CA PHE A 76 5.34 7.17 -5.41
C PHE A 76 4.78 6.00 -6.20
N GLY A 77 4.41 4.93 -5.54
CA GLY A 77 3.75 3.79 -6.17
C GLY A 77 4.27 2.44 -5.71
N PRO A 78 3.89 1.37 -6.41
CA PRO A 78 4.46 0.05 -6.20
C PRO A 78 5.98 0.11 -6.40
N THR A 79 6.73 -0.31 -5.38
CA THR A 79 8.19 -0.14 -5.41
C THR A 79 8.86 -1.26 -4.64
N THR A 80 9.94 -1.80 -5.22
CA THR A 80 10.86 -2.70 -4.53
C THR A 80 11.83 -1.87 -3.70
N CYS A 81 11.82 -2.05 -2.38
CA CYS A 81 12.58 -1.24 -1.45
C CYS A 81 13.59 -2.06 -0.64
N PHE A 82 14.62 -1.38 -0.17
CA PHE A 82 15.67 -1.91 0.66
C PHE A 82 15.11 -2.52 1.96
N SER A 83 15.54 -3.74 2.27
CA SER A 83 15.16 -4.50 3.46
C SER A 83 16.39 -5.02 4.22
N GLY A 84 17.61 -4.86 3.69
CA GLY A 84 18.83 -5.23 4.37
C GLY A 84 20.00 -5.49 3.44
N ILE A 85 21.17 -5.76 4.03
CA ILE A 85 22.40 -6.15 3.33
C ILE A 85 22.85 -7.51 3.86
N ARG A 86 23.37 -8.34 2.96
CA ARG A 86 24.11 -9.55 3.30
C ARG A 86 25.43 -9.57 2.52
N PHE A 87 26.44 -10.24 3.07
CA PHE A 87 27.73 -10.44 2.45
C PHE A 87 27.95 -11.93 2.18
N GLU A 88 28.29 -12.28 0.96
CA GLU A 88 28.52 -13.67 0.51
C GLU A 88 30.02 -13.99 0.47
N SER A 89 30.76 -13.57 1.50
CA SER A 89 32.21 -13.82 1.58
C SER A 89 32.57 -14.63 2.83
N GLY A 90 33.54 -15.54 2.67
CA GLY A 90 34.24 -16.15 3.79
C GLY A 90 35.58 -15.46 4.03
N VAL A 91 36.30 -15.80 5.12
CA VAL A 91 37.56 -15.19 5.53
C VAL A 91 38.62 -15.17 4.40
N MET A 92 38.65 -16.20 3.56
CA MET A 92 39.60 -16.32 2.45
C MET A 92 39.02 -15.88 1.09
N SER A 93 37.81 -15.30 1.09
CA SER A 93 37.15 -14.87 -0.14
C SER A 93 37.77 -13.58 -0.66
N LYS A 94 38.07 -13.54 -1.95
CA LYS A 94 38.52 -12.35 -2.67
C LYS A 94 37.40 -11.67 -3.48
N ARG A 95 36.13 -11.88 -3.07
CA ARG A 95 35.00 -11.24 -3.77
C ARG A 95 35.04 -9.73 -3.56
N PRO A 96 34.97 -8.92 -4.63
CA PRO A 96 34.86 -7.47 -4.52
C PRO A 96 33.74 -7.07 -3.54
N GLY A 97 34.00 -6.05 -2.72
CA GLY A 97 33.04 -5.55 -1.73
C GLY A 97 32.48 -6.60 -0.78
N GLY A 98 33.24 -7.68 -0.49
CA GLY A 98 32.78 -8.78 0.36
C GLY A 98 31.62 -9.60 -0.25
N GLY A 99 31.35 -9.44 -1.54
CA GLY A 99 30.19 -10.06 -2.21
C GLY A 99 28.87 -9.52 -1.68
N MET A 100 28.78 -8.20 -1.46
CA MET A 100 27.55 -7.53 -1.00
C MET A 100 26.36 -7.89 -1.89
N ARG A 101 25.24 -8.18 -1.24
CA ARG A 101 23.93 -8.39 -1.86
C ARG A 101 22.87 -7.62 -1.08
N LEU A 102 21.96 -6.99 -1.78
CA LEU A 102 20.78 -6.38 -1.15
C LEU A 102 19.71 -7.45 -0.88
N ARG A 103 19.00 -7.28 0.21
CA ARG A 103 17.72 -7.88 0.47
C ARG A 103 16.68 -6.80 0.22
N GLU A 104 15.67 -7.12 -0.55
CA GLU A 104 14.65 -6.17 -0.97
C GLU A 104 13.26 -6.74 -0.71
N LYS A 105 12.28 -5.84 -0.59
CA LYS A 105 10.88 -6.15 -0.36
C LYS A 105 10.00 -5.33 -1.31
N ASP A 106 9.08 -6.00 -1.98
CA ASP A 106 8.05 -5.35 -2.78
C ASP A 106 6.96 -4.79 -1.88
N HIS A 107 6.56 -3.55 -2.13
CA HIS A 107 5.44 -2.88 -1.48
C HIS A 107 4.38 -2.53 -2.52
N ASP A 108 3.10 -2.75 -2.18
CA ASP A 108 1.97 -2.39 -3.04
C ASP A 108 1.88 -0.87 -3.24
N PHE A 109 2.34 -0.10 -2.25
CA PHE A 109 2.56 1.33 -2.36
C PHE A 109 3.71 1.75 -1.44
N ALA A 110 4.60 2.61 -1.94
CA ALA A 110 5.63 3.26 -1.14
C ALA A 110 5.79 4.74 -1.51
N ILE A 111 6.19 5.55 -0.54
CA ILE A 111 6.84 6.84 -0.75
C ILE A 111 8.30 6.61 -0.44
N SER A 112 9.14 6.71 -1.45
CA SER A 112 10.52 6.25 -1.37
C SER A 112 11.49 7.21 -2.03
N ARG A 113 12.77 7.06 -1.70
CA ARG A 113 13.88 7.73 -2.39
C ARG A 113 14.86 6.72 -2.89
N HIS A 114 15.44 7.03 -4.04
CA HIS A 114 16.49 6.23 -4.62
C HIS A 114 17.75 6.26 -3.75
N LEU A 115 18.41 5.11 -3.59
CA LEU A 115 19.61 4.92 -2.78
C LEU A 115 20.66 4.16 -3.58
N PHE A 116 21.88 4.68 -3.59
CA PHE A 116 23.05 4.00 -4.11
C PHE A 116 23.92 3.54 -2.94
N ILE A 117 24.37 2.29 -2.98
CA ILE A 117 25.20 1.68 -1.94
C ILE A 117 26.45 1.11 -2.60
N GLN A 118 27.61 1.43 -2.05
CA GLN A 118 28.89 0.91 -2.50
C GLN A 118 29.61 0.25 -1.33
N ALA A 119 30.19 -0.93 -1.55
CA ALA A 119 31.00 -1.64 -0.56
C ALA A 119 32.35 -2.02 -1.12
N SER A 120 33.40 -1.88 -0.32
CA SER A 120 34.78 -2.28 -0.64
C SER A 120 35.52 -2.66 0.65
N HIS A 121 36.56 -3.48 0.53
CA HIS A 121 37.57 -3.69 1.58
C HIS A 121 38.67 -2.63 1.58
N HIS A 122 38.70 -1.75 0.58
CA HIS A 122 39.66 -0.67 0.42
C HIS A 122 39.02 0.69 0.71
N PRO A 123 39.71 1.58 1.47
CA PRO A 123 39.17 2.90 1.82
C PRO A 123 38.95 3.81 0.62
N ASP A 124 39.64 3.58 -0.49
CA ASP A 124 39.53 4.28 -1.76
C ASP A 124 38.52 3.64 -2.73
N PHE A 125 37.73 2.68 -2.24
CA PHE A 125 36.70 1.96 -2.97
C PHE A 125 37.18 1.18 -4.21
N GLN A 126 38.47 0.79 -4.26
CA GLN A 126 38.96 -0.19 -5.25
C GLN A 126 38.26 -1.55 -4.99
N GLU A 127 38.12 -2.36 -6.03
CA GLU A 127 37.45 -3.66 -5.99
C GLU A 127 36.09 -3.58 -5.30
N SER A 128 35.29 -2.57 -5.62
CA SER A 128 33.97 -2.34 -5.03
C SER A 128 32.85 -3.07 -5.76
N VAL A 129 31.75 -3.25 -5.04
CA VAL A 129 30.44 -3.63 -5.58
C VAL A 129 29.49 -2.46 -5.33
N THR A 130 28.79 -2.04 -6.37
CA THR A 130 27.73 -1.02 -6.29
C THR A 130 26.38 -1.68 -6.50
N ALA A 131 25.39 -1.26 -5.75
CA ALA A 131 23.99 -1.64 -5.89
C ALA A 131 23.10 -0.42 -5.73
N GLU A 132 21.92 -0.47 -6.33
CA GLU A 132 20.91 0.57 -6.23
C GLU A 132 19.59 -0.03 -5.74
N THR A 133 18.81 0.76 -5.01
CA THR A 133 17.53 0.39 -4.43
C THR A 133 16.75 1.65 -4.04
N HIS A 134 15.62 1.48 -3.34
CA HIS A 134 14.85 2.58 -2.76
C HIS A 134 14.73 2.42 -1.25
N ILE A 135 14.74 3.53 -0.52
CA ILE A 135 14.37 3.57 0.90
C ILE A 135 12.89 3.96 0.99
N ALA A 136 12.06 3.11 1.58
CA ALA A 136 10.67 3.42 1.86
C ALA A 136 10.54 4.23 3.16
N TYR A 137 10.04 5.46 3.08
CA TYR A 137 9.66 6.26 4.25
C TYR A 137 8.20 6.03 4.65
N VAL A 138 7.36 5.72 3.68
CA VAL A 138 6.02 5.19 3.87
C VAL A 138 5.91 3.93 3.06
N ALA A 139 5.42 2.86 3.66
CA ALA A 139 5.04 1.64 2.97
C ALA A 139 3.59 1.31 3.28
N ALA A 140 2.85 0.87 2.30
CA ALA A 140 1.50 0.38 2.50
C ALA A 140 1.29 -0.93 1.73
N GLU A 141 0.53 -1.81 2.35
CA GLU A 141 0.05 -3.05 1.75
C GLU A 141 -1.46 -2.93 1.51
N CYS A 142 -1.90 -3.27 0.29
CA CYS A 142 -3.28 -3.16 -0.15
C CYS A 142 -3.91 -4.56 -0.21
N LYS A 143 -5.01 -4.76 0.52
CA LYS A 143 -5.73 -6.04 0.54
C LYS A 143 -7.21 -5.84 0.23
N THR A 144 -7.79 -6.76 -0.56
CA THR A 144 -9.24 -6.77 -0.79
C THR A 144 -10.01 -7.06 0.49
N ASN A 145 -9.48 -7.89 1.38
CA ASN A 145 -10.07 -8.16 2.68
C ASN A 145 -8.99 -8.34 3.73
N LEU A 146 -9.36 -8.12 4.98
CA LEU A 146 -8.49 -8.35 6.12
C LEU A 146 -9.01 -9.55 6.93
N ASP A 147 -8.27 -10.65 6.87
CA ASP A 147 -8.43 -11.79 7.76
C ASP A 147 -7.21 -11.93 8.69
N LYS A 148 -7.26 -12.92 9.60
CA LYS A 148 -6.20 -13.11 10.61
C LYS A 148 -4.84 -13.45 9.98
N THR A 149 -4.80 -14.23 8.90
CA THR A 149 -3.56 -14.61 8.22
C THR A 149 -2.92 -13.40 7.57
N MET A 150 -3.70 -12.61 6.83
CA MET A 150 -3.24 -11.38 6.19
C MET A 150 -2.75 -10.35 7.21
N PHE A 151 -3.41 -10.25 8.38
CA PHE A 151 -2.94 -9.41 9.47
C PHE A 151 -1.56 -9.85 9.98
N GLN A 152 -1.36 -11.15 10.18
CA GLN A 152 -0.08 -11.69 10.67
C GLN A 152 1.06 -11.49 9.66
N GLU A 153 0.79 -11.70 8.38
CA GLU A 153 1.75 -11.45 7.29
C GLU A 153 2.13 -9.97 7.20
N ALA A 154 1.14 -9.07 7.26
CA ALA A 154 1.38 -7.63 7.26
C ALA A 154 2.18 -7.18 8.50
N ALA A 155 1.90 -7.75 9.68
CA ALA A 155 2.65 -7.45 10.91
C ALA A 155 4.12 -7.87 10.81
N ALA A 156 4.41 -9.02 10.20
CA ALA A 156 5.78 -9.46 9.95
C ALA A 156 6.50 -8.54 8.95
N THR A 157 5.82 -8.13 7.87
CA THR A 157 6.35 -7.18 6.90
C THR A 157 6.62 -5.81 7.52
N ALA A 158 5.70 -5.30 8.33
CA ALA A 158 5.86 -4.03 9.06
C ALA A 158 7.09 -4.04 9.97
N LEU A 159 7.29 -5.15 10.70
CA LEU A 159 8.46 -5.32 11.56
C LEU A 159 9.76 -5.30 10.75
N ASP A 160 9.79 -5.98 9.61
CA ASP A 160 10.97 -6.01 8.73
C ASP A 160 11.30 -4.61 8.19
N VAL A 161 10.29 -3.85 7.73
CA VAL A 161 10.45 -2.47 7.28
C VAL A 161 11.01 -1.58 8.40
N LYS A 162 10.40 -1.59 9.59
CA LYS A 162 10.81 -0.70 10.70
C LYS A 162 12.11 -1.13 11.36
N THR A 163 12.48 -2.39 11.30
CA THR A 163 13.80 -2.85 11.73
C THR A 163 14.91 -2.27 10.84
N THR A 164 14.61 -2.16 9.55
CA THR A 164 15.56 -1.64 8.57
C THR A 164 15.58 -0.12 8.54
N ILE A 165 14.41 0.51 8.63
CA ILE A 165 14.21 1.97 8.59
C ILE A 165 13.31 2.37 9.76
N PRO A 166 13.88 2.64 10.95
CA PRO A 166 13.10 2.88 12.17
C PRO A 166 12.09 4.04 12.06
N GLY A 167 12.40 5.05 11.23
CA GLY A 167 11.52 6.20 10.98
C GLY A 167 10.45 5.97 9.90
N ALA A 168 10.41 4.78 9.27
CA ALA A 168 9.38 4.49 8.27
C ALA A 168 8.02 4.26 8.92
N ALA A 169 6.97 4.63 8.21
CA ALA A 169 5.61 4.29 8.58
C ALA A 169 5.07 3.15 7.70
N TYR A 170 4.30 2.24 8.32
CA TYR A 170 3.71 1.11 7.64
C TYR A 170 2.20 1.04 7.86
N TYR A 171 1.44 1.04 6.76
CA TYR A 171 -0.02 1.04 6.74
C TYR A 171 -0.58 -0.21 6.07
N LEU A 172 -1.69 -0.74 6.60
CA LEU A 172 -2.45 -1.80 5.99
C LEU A 172 -3.79 -1.25 5.52
N LEU A 173 -3.96 -1.12 4.20
CA LEU A 173 -5.15 -0.60 3.56
C LEU A 173 -6.00 -1.76 3.06
N CYS A 174 -7.17 -1.96 3.67
CA CYS A 174 -8.05 -3.08 3.35
C CYS A 174 -9.39 -2.59 2.86
N GLU A 175 -9.89 -3.18 1.79
CA GLU A 175 -11.22 -2.85 1.28
C GLU A 175 -12.32 -3.28 2.28
N TRP A 176 -12.25 -4.53 2.75
CA TRP A 176 -13.24 -5.14 3.63
C TRP A 176 -12.62 -5.76 4.88
N LEU A 177 -13.35 -5.73 5.99
CA LEU A 177 -13.00 -6.44 7.21
C LEU A 177 -13.60 -7.85 7.21
N ASP A 178 -12.79 -8.91 7.36
CA ASP A 178 -13.20 -10.32 7.41
C ASP A 178 -12.76 -11.02 8.72
N MET A 179 -12.51 -10.24 9.77
CA MET A 179 -12.11 -10.72 11.10
C MET A 179 -12.66 -9.82 12.21
N THR A 180 -12.48 -10.22 13.46
CA THR A 180 -12.68 -9.33 14.61
C THR A 180 -11.50 -8.36 14.69
N PRO A 181 -11.72 -7.03 14.86
CA PRO A 181 -10.66 -6.07 15.01
C PRO A 181 -9.68 -6.45 16.14
N ILE A 182 -8.40 -6.34 15.87
CA ILE A 182 -7.31 -6.60 16.82
C ILE A 182 -6.50 -5.30 16.97
N SER A 183 -6.00 -5.02 18.17
CA SER A 183 -5.13 -3.88 18.38
C SER A 183 -3.81 -4.04 17.62
N THR A 184 -3.35 -2.97 16.99
CA THR A 184 -2.03 -2.90 16.34
C THR A 184 -0.90 -2.66 17.33
N SER A 185 -1.19 -2.30 18.58
CA SER A 185 -0.20 -1.89 19.60
C SER A 185 0.90 -2.90 19.90
N THR A 186 0.68 -4.17 19.57
CA THR A 186 1.68 -5.25 19.71
C THR A 186 2.41 -5.57 18.41
N THR A 187 2.23 -4.77 17.39
CA THR A 187 2.83 -4.93 16.05
C THR A 187 3.59 -3.68 15.64
N ALA A 188 4.32 -3.76 14.55
CA ALA A 188 4.96 -2.61 13.92
C ALA A 188 4.05 -1.86 12.91
N ILE A 189 2.78 -2.27 12.75
CA ILE A 189 1.81 -1.59 11.90
C ILE A 189 1.37 -0.30 12.57
N ASP A 190 1.51 0.85 11.90
CA ASP A 190 1.06 2.14 12.42
C ASP A 190 -0.45 2.25 12.43
N GLU A 191 -1.10 1.85 11.33
CA GLU A 191 -2.55 1.88 11.24
C GLU A 191 -3.08 0.82 10.27
N ILE A 192 -4.28 0.31 10.57
CA ILE A 192 -5.10 -0.50 9.66
C ILE A 192 -6.32 0.33 9.26
N ILE A 193 -6.50 0.53 7.96
CA ILE A 193 -7.56 1.37 7.42
C ILE A 193 -8.52 0.51 6.60
N ILE A 194 -9.78 0.44 7.01
CA ILE A 194 -10.84 -0.26 6.27
C ILE A 194 -11.54 0.74 5.36
N LEU A 195 -11.22 0.67 4.08
CA LEU A 195 -11.56 1.69 3.08
C LEU A 195 -13.07 1.86 2.84
N ARG A 196 -13.86 0.79 2.98
CA ARG A 196 -15.34 0.82 2.86
C ARG A 196 -16.07 0.87 4.20
N LYS A 197 -15.37 0.93 5.33
CA LYS A 197 -15.94 0.91 6.69
C LYS A 197 -16.94 -0.22 6.90
N ALA A 198 -16.76 -1.37 6.25
CA ALA A 198 -17.72 -2.46 6.23
C ALA A 198 -17.06 -3.84 6.35
N LYS A 199 -17.83 -4.82 6.79
CA LYS A 199 -17.42 -6.22 6.78
C LYS A 199 -17.57 -6.80 5.38
N ARG A 200 -16.78 -7.79 5.04
CA ARG A 200 -16.94 -8.59 3.84
C ARG A 200 -18.25 -9.38 3.89
N LEU A 201 -18.88 -9.61 2.73
CA LEU A 201 -20.04 -10.51 2.62
C LEU A 201 -19.69 -11.88 3.22
N PRO A 202 -20.62 -12.51 3.98
CA PRO A 202 -20.41 -13.82 4.58
C PRO A 202 -20.08 -14.91 3.55
N SER A 203 -19.27 -15.90 3.94
CA SER A 203 -18.80 -16.97 3.05
C SER A 203 -19.93 -17.80 2.41
N ASN A 204 -21.02 -18.03 3.14
CA ASN A 204 -22.20 -18.71 2.62
C ASN A 204 -22.89 -17.93 1.49
N VAL A 205 -22.92 -16.60 1.55
CA VAL A 205 -23.44 -15.73 0.48
C VAL A 205 -22.47 -15.76 -0.71
N ARG A 206 -21.17 -15.54 -0.47
CA ARG A 206 -20.14 -15.55 -1.52
C ARG A 206 -20.06 -16.88 -2.30
N ARG A 207 -20.38 -18.00 -1.63
CA ARG A 207 -20.43 -19.32 -2.28
C ARG A 207 -21.45 -19.39 -3.39
N GLN A 208 -22.57 -18.65 -3.28
CA GLN A 208 -23.60 -18.59 -4.33
C GLN A 208 -23.10 -17.94 -5.61
N PHE A 209 -22.03 -17.13 -5.54
CA PHE A 209 -21.45 -16.42 -6.67
C PHE A 209 -20.43 -17.25 -7.47
N SER A 210 -20.19 -18.50 -7.07
CA SER A 210 -19.17 -19.37 -7.70
C SER A 210 -19.52 -19.80 -9.14
N THR A 211 -20.78 -19.69 -9.53
CA THR A 211 -21.28 -20.00 -10.87
C THR A 211 -21.94 -18.78 -11.51
N ALA A 212 -21.91 -18.71 -12.85
CA ALA A 212 -22.57 -17.63 -13.60
C ALA A 212 -24.07 -17.52 -13.30
N ALA A 213 -24.77 -18.65 -13.20
CA ALA A 213 -26.20 -18.68 -12.85
C ALA A 213 -26.44 -18.10 -11.44
N GLY A 214 -25.60 -18.47 -10.46
CA GLY A 214 -25.68 -17.93 -9.10
C GLY A 214 -25.40 -16.43 -9.06
N ARG A 215 -24.43 -15.94 -9.84
CA ARG A 215 -24.14 -14.52 -9.98
C ARG A 215 -25.30 -13.76 -10.60
N GLN A 216 -25.87 -14.27 -11.67
CA GLN A 216 -27.04 -13.66 -12.32
C GLN A 216 -28.23 -13.52 -11.36
N GLN A 217 -28.51 -14.56 -10.56
CA GLN A 217 -29.61 -14.53 -9.58
C GLN A 217 -29.35 -13.52 -8.45
N ASN A 218 -28.10 -13.26 -8.10
CA ASN A 218 -27.74 -12.40 -6.98
C ASN A 218 -27.19 -11.03 -7.41
N ARG A 219 -27.31 -10.67 -8.70
CA ARG A 219 -26.68 -9.46 -9.26
C ARG A 219 -27.13 -8.19 -8.54
N ASP A 220 -28.44 -8.04 -8.36
CA ASP A 220 -29.00 -6.84 -7.71
C ASP A 220 -28.62 -6.77 -6.23
N ALA A 221 -28.62 -7.89 -5.53
CA ALA A 221 -28.23 -7.96 -4.13
C ALA A 221 -26.74 -7.57 -3.96
N PHE A 222 -25.85 -8.08 -4.83
CA PHE A 222 -24.44 -7.74 -4.80
C PHE A 222 -24.20 -6.26 -5.17
N THR A 223 -24.84 -5.77 -6.22
CA THR A 223 -24.74 -4.36 -6.63
C THR A 223 -25.24 -3.40 -5.55
N ASN A 224 -26.37 -3.72 -4.91
CA ASN A 224 -26.91 -2.93 -3.80
C ASN A 224 -25.98 -2.96 -2.58
N TYR A 225 -25.34 -4.10 -2.30
CA TYR A 225 -24.36 -4.20 -1.23
C TYR A 225 -23.16 -3.27 -1.48
N LEU A 226 -22.60 -3.24 -2.69
CA LEU A 226 -21.50 -2.32 -3.04
C LEU A 226 -21.94 -0.85 -2.94
N LYS A 227 -23.13 -0.51 -3.44
CA LYS A 227 -23.69 0.85 -3.34
C LYS A 227 -23.91 1.31 -1.90
N ALA A 228 -24.29 0.39 -1.01
CA ALA A 228 -24.48 0.69 0.41
C ALA A 228 -23.16 0.86 1.17
N HIS A 229 -22.06 0.38 0.61
CA HIS A 229 -20.73 0.44 1.21
C HIS A 229 -19.70 1.03 0.22
N PRO A 230 -19.85 2.30 -0.21
CA PRO A 230 -18.87 2.93 -1.09
C PRO A 230 -17.53 3.11 -0.39
N PHE A 231 -16.48 3.36 -1.14
CA PHE A 231 -15.22 3.80 -0.57
C PHE A 231 -15.41 5.10 0.20
N SER A 232 -14.78 5.20 1.38
CA SER A 232 -14.93 6.35 2.27
C SER A 232 -13.81 7.37 2.02
N ALA A 233 -14.17 8.57 1.56
CA ALA A 233 -13.22 9.67 1.44
C ALA A 233 -12.53 10.02 2.77
N GLU A 234 -13.22 9.83 3.90
CA GLU A 234 -12.66 10.04 5.24
C GLU A 234 -11.50 9.08 5.55
N THR A 235 -11.60 7.80 5.16
CA THR A 235 -10.52 6.82 5.39
C THR A 235 -9.28 7.14 4.55
N PHE A 236 -9.46 7.59 3.32
CA PHE A 236 -8.35 8.07 2.48
C PHE A 236 -7.78 9.38 2.99
N SER A 237 -8.62 10.30 3.49
CA SER A 237 -8.14 11.54 4.15
C SER A 237 -7.27 11.20 5.35
N ARG A 238 -7.68 10.24 6.19
CA ARG A 238 -6.91 9.77 7.34
C ARG A 238 -5.53 9.24 6.93
N PHE A 239 -5.46 8.43 5.88
CA PHE A 239 -4.17 7.98 5.33
C PHE A 239 -3.29 9.16 4.88
N LEU A 240 -3.87 10.10 4.14
CA LEU A 240 -3.15 11.30 3.69
C LEU A 240 -2.70 12.21 4.84
N ASP A 241 -3.45 12.26 5.95
CA ASP A 241 -3.06 13.02 7.13
C ASP A 241 -1.81 12.44 7.82
N TYR A 242 -1.67 11.11 7.80
CA TYR A 242 -0.44 10.46 8.25
C TYR A 242 0.73 10.75 7.31
N VAL A 243 0.53 10.62 6.00
CA VAL A 243 1.56 10.97 5.00
C VAL A 243 1.99 12.44 5.16
N HIS A 244 1.02 13.33 5.30
CA HIS A 244 1.28 14.76 5.51
C HIS A 244 2.15 15.04 6.76
N LYS A 245 1.88 14.35 7.87
CA LYS A 245 2.67 14.51 9.11
C LYS A 245 4.13 14.03 8.93
N LEU A 246 4.36 13.02 8.10
CA LEU A 246 5.70 12.49 7.84
C LEU A 246 6.51 13.36 6.88
N VAL A 247 5.83 13.99 5.92
CA VAL A 247 6.46 14.91 4.94
C VAL A 247 6.60 16.31 5.53
N GLY A 248 5.79 16.69 6.52
CA GLY A 248 5.85 17.97 7.19
C GLY A 248 7.18 18.16 7.94
N ASP A 249 7.75 19.36 7.84
CA ASP A 249 8.98 19.74 8.52
C ASP A 249 8.85 19.54 10.04
N ASN A 250 9.56 18.57 10.58
CA ASN A 250 9.83 18.44 12.00
C ASN A 250 11.06 19.28 12.40
N THR A 251 11.08 20.55 11.99
CA THR A 251 12.14 21.44 12.42
C THR A 251 12.07 21.66 13.94
N GLU A 252 13.20 21.95 14.56
CA GLU A 252 13.26 22.27 16.00
C GLU A 252 12.25 23.38 16.36
N GLY A 253 12.14 24.41 15.50
CA GLY A 253 11.19 25.51 15.68
C GLY A 253 9.73 25.05 15.64
N ASP A 254 9.37 24.11 14.78
CA ASP A 254 8.01 23.56 14.73
C ASP A 254 7.69 22.67 15.92
N VAL A 255 8.65 21.86 16.36
CA VAL A 255 8.52 21.02 17.56
C VAL A 255 8.32 21.89 18.80
N LEU A 256 9.13 22.93 18.96
CA LEU A 256 9.01 23.87 20.08
C LEU A 256 7.68 24.65 20.06
N ARG A 257 7.21 25.04 18.88
CA ARG A 257 5.91 25.72 18.75
C ARG A 257 4.73 24.83 19.11
N ARG A 258 4.77 23.53 18.72
CA ARG A 258 3.72 22.55 19.01
C ARG A 258 3.80 21.98 20.42
N GLY A 259 5.02 21.87 20.98
CA GLY A 259 5.29 21.23 22.27
C GLY A 259 5.32 19.71 22.25
N TYR A 260 5.31 19.07 21.05
CA TYR A 260 5.42 17.62 20.86
C TYR A 260 5.96 17.28 19.46
N PHE A 261 6.47 16.08 19.29
CA PHE A 261 6.98 15.51 18.04
C PHE A 261 6.58 14.05 17.87
#